data_095edc99c9cdb6dcce5572f4659cb20c
#
_entry.id   095edc99c9cdb6dcce5572f4659cb20c
#
_cell.length_a   1.000
_cell.length_b   1.000
_cell.length_c   1.000
_cell.angle_alpha   90.00
_cell.angle_beta   90.00
_cell.angle_gamma   90.00
#
_symmetry.space_group_name_H-M   'P 1'
#
loop_
_entity.id
_entity.type
_entity.pdbx_description
1 polymer ?
#
loop_
_entity_poly.entity_id
_entity_poly.type
_entity_poly.pdbx_seq_one_letter_code
_entity_poly.pdbx_strand_id
1 'polypeptide(L)'
;MMLGLAMMATALTMQSFIANDDTMTKENGVFVINTTNLAKDVEGYNGPTPLKIYIKKNKVERIEFLKSLETPKYYAKVKKALMDKWNGLKVKDAQKHQVDAVTGATFSSEAVIKNVQIGLEYYQKNK
;
A
#
# COMPACT_ATOMS: atom_id res chain seq x y z
N MET A 1 -20.39 29.70 -22.46
CA MET A 1 -20.11 29.02 -22.42
C MET A 1 -19.73 28.32 -22.39
N MET A 2 -19.70 28.23 -22.30
CA MET A 2 -19.21 27.45 -22.16
C MET A 2 -18.86 26.65 -22.25
N LEU A 3 -18.74 26.46 -22.12
CA LEU A 3 -18.29 25.59 -22.15
C LEU A 3 -17.82 24.88 -22.00
N GLY A 4 -17.70 24.82 -21.95
CA GLY A 4 -17.09 24.04 -21.73
C GLY A 4 -17.04 23.53 -21.25
N LEU A 5 -17.07 23.69 -20.93
CA LEU A 5 -16.92 22.95 -20.37
C LEU A 5 -16.94 21.95 -20.30
N ALA A 6 -17.09 21.80 -20.39
CA ALA A 6 -17.03 20.71 -20.29
C ALA A 6 -16.43 20.03 -20.26
N MET A 7 -16.06 20.16 -20.26
CA MET A 7 -15.44 19.41 -20.20
C MET A 7 -14.84 18.99 -19.61
N MET A 8 -14.74 19.33 -19.26
CA MET A 8 -14.19 18.84 -18.68
C MET A 8 -14.24 18.04 -18.37
N ALA A 9 -14.61 18.02 -18.34
CA ALA A 9 -14.57 17.05 -18.05
C ALA A 9 -14.42 16.28 -18.18
N THR A 10 -14.28 16.35 -18.35
CA THR A 10 -14.07 15.45 -18.49
C THR A 10 -13.36 15.00 -18.33
N ALA A 11 -13.08 15.29 -18.05
CA ALA A 11 -12.38 14.74 -17.87
C ALA A 11 -12.16 14.32 -17.23
N LEU A 12 -12.15 14.47 -16.76
CA LEU A 12 -11.95 13.76 -16.17
C LEU A 12 -12.20 12.85 -16.25
N THR A 13 -12.41 12.74 -16.45
CA THR A 13 -12.63 11.70 -16.55
C THR A 13 -12.23 11.03 -16.80
N MET A 14 -11.78 10.93 -16.76
CA MET A 14 -11.39 10.14 -16.89
C MET A 14 -10.87 9.71 -16.51
N GLN A 15 -10.52 9.84 -16.17
CA GLN A 15 -10.07 9.26 -15.74
C GLN A 15 -10.22 8.49 -15.43
N SER A 16 -10.45 8.47 -15.35
CA SER A 16 -10.66 7.53 -15.05
C SER A 16 -10.79 6.80 -15.41
N PHE A 17 -10.61 6.55 -15.71
CA PHE A 17 -10.79 5.55 -15.97
C PHE A 17 -10.14 4.86 -15.86
N ILE A 18 -9.48 5.43 -16.10
CA ILE A 18 -8.78 4.72 -15.62
C ILE A 18 -8.94 4.04 -14.69
N ALA A 19 -9.18 4.54 -15.05
CA ALA A 19 -9.46 4.29 -14.14
C ALA A 19 -10.06 3.61 -13.13
N ASN A 20 -10.43 2.91 -13.12
CA ASN A 20 -10.85 1.99 -12.11
C ASN A 20 -9.71 1.45 -11.27
N ASP A 21 -8.56 1.96 -11.51
CA ASP A 21 -7.38 1.54 -10.78
C ASP A 21 -7.21 2.46 -9.57
N ASP A 22 -7.52 1.94 -8.39
CA ASP A 22 -7.34 2.67 -7.14
C ASP A 22 -6.05 2.30 -6.43
N THR A 23 -5.05 1.85 -7.19
CA THR A 23 -3.75 1.50 -6.64
C THR A 23 -3.13 2.68 -5.90
N MET A 24 -3.23 3.87 -6.46
CA MET A 24 -2.75 5.07 -5.78
C MET A 24 -3.81 6.15 -5.87
N THR A 25 -4.27 6.62 -4.73
CA THR A 25 -5.21 7.74 -4.65
C THR A 25 -4.61 8.83 -3.77
N LYS A 26 -5.15 10.03 -3.89
CA LYS A 26 -4.69 11.16 -3.09
C LYS A 26 -5.90 11.92 -2.59
N GLU A 27 -5.95 12.17 -1.29
CA GLU A 27 -7.05 12.91 -0.69
C GLU A 27 -6.51 13.74 0.48
N ASN A 28 -6.78 15.03 0.46
CA ASN A 28 -6.36 15.95 1.53
C ASN A 28 -4.85 15.88 1.80
N GLY A 29 -4.06 15.73 0.73
CA GLY A 29 -2.61 15.70 0.86
C GLY A 29 -2.04 14.34 1.27
N VAL A 30 -2.90 13.34 1.43
CA VAL A 30 -2.46 11.99 1.81
C VAL A 30 -2.57 11.07 0.60
N PHE A 31 -1.46 10.44 0.25
CA PHE A 31 -1.47 9.38 -0.76
C PHE A 31 -1.80 8.06 -0.09
N VAL A 32 -2.62 7.26 -0.74
CA VAL A 32 -2.96 5.91 -0.27
C VAL A 32 -2.56 4.94 -1.36
N ILE A 33 -1.64 4.04 -1.04
CA ILE A 33 -1.17 3.02 -1.98
C ILE A 33 -1.79 1.70 -1.58
N ASN A 34 -2.61 1.13 -2.44
CA ASN A 34 -3.24 -0.17 -2.22
C ASN A 34 -2.45 -1.22 -2.97
N THR A 35 -1.87 -2.18 -2.25
CA THR A 35 -0.97 -3.16 -2.86
C THR A 35 -1.68 -4.38 -3.43
N THR A 36 -3.00 -4.44 -3.38
CA THR A 36 -3.75 -5.62 -3.82
C THR A 36 -3.34 -6.08 -5.22
N ASN A 37 -3.29 -5.15 -6.18
CA ASN A 37 -2.91 -5.50 -7.54
C ASN A 37 -1.40 -5.50 -7.75
N LEU A 38 -0.69 -4.63 -7.04
CA LEU A 38 0.76 -4.53 -7.18
C LEU A 38 1.47 -5.78 -6.71
N ALA A 39 0.98 -6.40 -5.65
CA ALA A 39 1.66 -7.52 -5.01
C ALA A 39 0.79 -8.78 -5.00
N LYS A 40 -0.06 -8.93 -6.01
CA LYS A 40 -0.97 -10.08 -6.08
C LYS A 40 -0.21 -11.42 -6.17
N ASP A 41 1.01 -11.40 -6.67
CA ASP A 41 1.82 -12.60 -6.83
C ASP A 41 2.78 -12.82 -5.66
N VAL A 42 2.77 -11.94 -4.67
CA VAL A 42 3.56 -12.11 -3.46
C VAL A 42 2.70 -12.81 -2.43
N GLU A 43 3.05 -14.05 -2.12
CA GLU A 43 2.24 -14.87 -1.22
C GLU A 43 2.91 -15.09 0.12
N GLY A 44 2.08 -15.04 1.16
CA GLY A 44 2.50 -15.47 2.48
C GLY A 44 2.36 -16.97 2.58
N TYR A 45 1.85 -17.45 3.70
CA TYR A 45 1.67 -18.89 3.88
C TYR A 45 0.48 -19.42 3.08
N ASN A 46 -0.63 -18.70 3.08
CA ASN A 46 -1.87 -19.14 2.41
C ASN A 46 -2.28 -18.31 1.21
N GLY A 47 -1.60 -17.19 0.93
CA GLY A 47 -1.96 -16.34 -0.18
C GLY A 47 -1.45 -14.92 -0.03
N PRO A 48 -1.95 -14.00 -0.85
CA PRO A 48 -1.51 -12.60 -0.80
C PRO A 48 -1.82 -11.95 0.54
N THR A 49 -1.00 -10.96 0.90
CA THR A 49 -1.16 -10.21 2.14
C THR A 49 -1.28 -8.73 1.82
N PRO A 50 -2.36 -8.30 1.13
CA PRO A 50 -2.48 -6.92 0.68
C PRO A 50 -2.63 -5.94 1.82
N LEU A 51 -2.21 -4.70 1.55
CA LEU A 51 -2.32 -3.65 2.53
C LEU A 51 -2.42 -2.29 1.85
N LYS A 52 -2.74 -1.27 2.63
CA LYS A 52 -2.69 0.11 2.17
C LYS A 52 -1.60 0.84 2.93
N ILE A 53 -0.87 1.68 2.22
CA ILE A 53 0.17 2.52 2.83
C ILE A 53 -0.30 3.96 2.71
N TYR A 54 -0.38 4.66 3.84
CA TYR A 54 -0.77 6.06 3.89
C TYR A 54 0.48 6.91 3.98
N ILE A 55 0.65 7.82 3.01
CA ILE A 55 1.86 8.63 2.90
C ILE A 55 1.47 10.10 2.88
N LYS A 56 2.03 10.88 3.82
CA LYS A 56 1.77 12.30 3.92
C LYS A 56 3.12 13.03 4.02
N LYS A 57 3.28 14.07 3.21
CA LYS A 57 4.51 14.85 3.19
C LYS A 57 5.74 13.96 3.01
N ASN A 58 5.61 12.97 2.14
CA ASN A 58 6.69 12.05 1.78
C ASN A 58 7.17 11.17 2.94
N LYS A 59 6.30 10.98 3.93
CA LYS A 59 6.57 10.11 5.08
C LYS A 59 5.46 9.08 5.21
N VAL A 60 5.82 7.87 5.64
CA VAL A 60 4.83 6.85 5.93
C VAL A 60 4.07 7.25 7.17
N GLU A 61 2.76 7.43 7.03
CA GLU A 61 1.91 7.78 8.17
C GLU A 61 1.48 6.53 8.92
N ARG A 62 1.02 5.52 8.17
CA ARG A 62 0.62 4.24 8.74
C ARG A 62 0.37 3.24 7.62
N ILE A 63 0.24 1.98 7.98
CA ILE A 63 -0.22 0.94 7.05
C ILE A 63 -1.51 0.35 7.61
N GLU A 64 -2.34 -0.14 6.69
CA GLU A 64 -3.60 -0.78 7.04
C GLU A 64 -3.64 -2.14 6.34
N PHE A 65 -3.78 -3.21 7.12
CA PHE A 65 -3.84 -4.55 6.54
C PHE A 65 -5.23 -4.81 5.98
N LEU A 66 -5.27 -5.35 4.77
CA LEU A 66 -6.53 -5.70 4.13
C LEU A 66 -6.82 -7.18 4.35
N LYS A 67 -7.99 -7.62 3.89
CA LYS A 67 -8.42 -9.00 4.07
C LYS A 67 -7.43 -9.97 3.42
N SER A 68 -7.11 -11.05 4.11
CA SER A 68 -6.22 -12.08 3.59
C SER A 68 -6.74 -13.45 3.98
N LEU A 69 -6.16 -14.50 3.37
CA LEU A 69 -6.48 -15.88 3.68
C LEU A 69 -5.50 -16.49 4.68
N GLU A 70 -4.62 -15.67 5.25
CA GLU A 70 -3.66 -16.14 6.22
C GLU A 70 -4.38 -16.65 7.48
N THR A 71 -3.78 -17.60 8.17
CA THR A 71 -4.36 -18.17 9.39
C THR A 71 -4.46 -17.06 10.44
N PRO A 72 -5.68 -16.73 10.90
CA PRO A 72 -5.87 -15.57 11.79
C PRO A 72 -4.97 -15.55 13.01
N LYS A 73 -4.76 -16.70 13.63
CA LYS A 73 -3.93 -16.79 14.84
C LYS A 73 -2.50 -16.30 14.58
N TYR A 74 -1.91 -16.77 13.49
CA TYR A 74 -0.53 -16.40 13.17
C TYR A 74 -0.46 -15.01 12.55
N TYR A 75 -1.42 -14.68 11.70
CA TYR A 75 -1.39 -13.38 11.05
C TYR A 75 -1.65 -12.24 12.03
N ALA A 76 -2.42 -12.49 13.09
CA ALA A 76 -2.60 -11.48 14.13
C ALA A 76 -1.27 -11.08 14.75
N LYS A 77 -0.37 -12.04 14.96
CA LYS A 77 0.97 -11.76 15.49
C LYS A 77 1.79 -10.91 14.52
N VAL A 78 1.70 -11.23 13.22
CA VAL A 78 2.40 -10.49 12.18
C VAL A 78 1.90 -9.05 12.14
N LYS A 79 0.58 -8.87 12.10
CA LYS A 79 -0.01 -7.52 12.04
C LYS A 79 0.41 -6.69 13.25
N LYS A 80 0.32 -7.26 14.43
CA LYS A 80 0.67 -6.54 15.66
C LYS A 80 2.15 -6.13 15.67
N ALA A 81 3.01 -7.02 15.21
CA ALA A 81 4.45 -6.77 15.22
C ALA A 81 4.89 -5.78 14.15
N LEU A 82 4.23 -5.79 12.98
CA LEU A 82 4.70 -5.01 11.84
C LEU A 82 3.92 -3.74 11.57
N MET A 83 2.78 -3.54 12.22
CA MET A 83 1.87 -2.44 11.87
C MET A 83 2.47 -1.04 11.99
N ASP A 84 3.49 -0.86 12.81
CA ASP A 84 4.07 0.46 13.05
C ASP A 84 5.56 0.57 12.71
N LYS A 85 6.12 -0.46 12.08
CA LYS A 85 7.57 -0.50 11.86
C LYS A 85 8.07 0.58 10.90
N TRP A 86 7.22 1.09 10.04
CA TRP A 86 7.62 2.10 9.05
C TRP A 86 7.06 3.48 9.37
N ASN A 87 6.21 3.60 10.40
CA ASN A 87 5.53 4.85 10.71
C ASN A 87 6.52 5.97 11.02
N GLY A 88 6.30 7.13 10.41
CA GLY A 88 7.14 8.30 10.64
C GLY A 88 8.40 8.38 9.80
N LEU A 89 8.74 7.30 9.10
CA LEU A 89 9.93 7.31 8.25
C LEU A 89 9.65 7.98 6.92
N LYS A 90 10.63 8.72 6.41
CA LYS A 90 10.56 9.20 5.03
C LYS A 90 10.49 7.98 4.12
N VAL A 91 9.74 8.11 3.03
CA VAL A 91 9.56 6.98 2.10
C VAL A 91 10.91 6.39 1.68
N LYS A 92 11.88 7.24 1.38
CA LYS A 92 13.20 6.81 0.97
C LYS A 92 13.88 5.95 2.04
N ASP A 93 13.75 6.35 3.30
CA ASP A 93 14.33 5.60 4.42
C ASP A 93 13.53 4.33 4.70
N ALA A 94 12.21 4.40 4.57
CA ALA A 94 11.35 3.24 4.78
C ALA A 94 11.66 2.13 3.77
N GLN A 95 12.02 2.50 2.54
CA GLN A 95 12.38 1.51 1.52
C GLN A 95 13.63 0.71 1.88
N LYS A 96 14.50 1.29 2.69
CA LYS A 96 15.76 0.66 3.11
C LYS A 96 15.68 0.06 4.52
N HIS A 97 14.58 0.31 5.20
CA HIS A 97 14.45 -0.09 6.60
C HIS A 97 14.40 -1.62 6.73
N GLN A 98 15.28 -2.16 7.57
CA GLN A 98 15.33 -3.60 7.82
C GLN A 98 14.31 -3.95 8.89
N VAL A 99 13.43 -4.88 8.57
CA VAL A 99 12.39 -5.35 9.49
C VAL A 99 12.48 -6.85 9.58
N ASP A 100 12.54 -7.37 10.80
CA ASP A 100 12.67 -8.80 11.04
C ASP A 100 11.32 -9.51 10.91
N ALA A 101 11.37 -10.72 10.37
CA ALA A 101 10.18 -11.57 10.32
C ALA A 101 9.82 -12.02 11.73
N VAL A 102 8.52 -12.24 11.94
CA VAL A 102 7.99 -12.73 13.21
C VAL A 102 8.31 -14.23 13.32
N THR A 103 8.91 -14.63 14.43
CA THR A 103 9.24 -16.02 14.70
C THR A 103 7.97 -16.89 14.61
N GLY A 104 8.04 -17.94 13.81
CA GLY A 104 6.90 -18.83 13.62
C GLY A 104 5.91 -18.37 12.55
N ALA A 105 6.15 -17.21 11.94
CA ALA A 105 5.28 -16.68 10.88
C ALA A 105 6.12 -16.01 9.79
N THR A 106 7.20 -16.66 9.38
CA THR A 106 8.18 -16.10 8.46
C THR A 106 7.59 -15.76 7.09
N PHE A 107 6.83 -16.70 6.50
CA PHE A 107 6.29 -16.48 5.16
C PHE A 107 5.32 -15.30 5.13
N SER A 108 4.41 -15.23 6.11
CA SER A 108 3.46 -14.13 6.18
C SER A 108 4.18 -12.80 6.43
N SER A 109 5.18 -12.81 7.30
CA SER A 109 5.96 -11.61 7.61
C SER A 109 6.69 -11.08 6.38
N GLU A 110 7.37 -11.97 5.67
CA GLU A 110 8.14 -11.59 4.49
C GLU A 110 7.23 -11.07 3.39
N ALA A 111 6.03 -11.65 3.25
CA ALA A 111 5.07 -11.17 2.26
C ALA A 111 4.61 -9.76 2.61
N VAL A 112 4.34 -9.46 3.88
CA VAL A 112 3.96 -8.12 4.32
C VAL A 112 5.09 -7.13 4.03
N ILE A 113 6.31 -7.48 4.41
CA ILE A 113 7.48 -6.62 4.18
C ILE A 113 7.63 -6.33 2.69
N LYS A 114 7.46 -7.35 1.85
CA LYS A 114 7.56 -7.20 0.40
C LYS A 114 6.46 -6.30 -0.14
N ASN A 115 5.23 -6.43 0.39
CA ASN A 115 4.13 -5.56 0.03
C ASN A 115 4.47 -4.09 0.30
N VAL A 116 5.03 -3.81 1.48
CA VAL A 116 5.43 -2.45 1.83
C VAL A 116 6.47 -1.93 0.85
N GLN A 117 7.49 -2.73 0.56
CA GLN A 117 8.55 -2.32 -0.37
C GLN A 117 8.01 -2.02 -1.76
N ILE A 118 7.15 -2.91 -2.28
CA ILE A 118 6.55 -2.72 -3.60
C ILE A 118 5.68 -1.47 -3.62
N GLY A 119 4.88 -1.25 -2.58
CA GLY A 119 4.02 -0.08 -2.50
C GLY A 119 4.80 1.22 -2.43
N LEU A 120 5.86 1.26 -1.65
CA LEU A 120 6.70 2.45 -1.54
C LEU A 120 7.41 2.74 -2.86
N GLU A 121 7.86 1.71 -3.54
CA GLU A 121 8.48 1.87 -4.86
C GLU A 121 7.49 2.45 -5.86
N TYR A 122 6.27 1.94 -5.86
CA TYR A 122 5.21 2.44 -6.73
C TYR A 122 4.96 3.92 -6.47
N TYR A 123 4.87 4.30 -5.20
CA TYR A 123 4.68 5.69 -4.83
C TYR A 123 5.81 6.58 -5.39
N GLN A 124 7.05 6.17 -5.22
CA GLN A 124 8.19 6.96 -5.71
C GLN A 124 8.16 7.15 -7.22
N LYS A 125 7.68 6.15 -7.94
CA LYS A 125 7.65 6.22 -9.40
C LYS A 125 6.46 7.00 -9.94
N ASN A 126 5.41 7.15 -9.14
CA ASN A 126 4.14 7.70 -9.64
C ASN A 126 3.64 8.95 -8.92
N LYS A 127 4.35 9.41 -7.92
CA LYS A 127 3.93 10.60 -7.17
C LYS A 127 4.04 11.88 -7.98
#